data_d26882c82e318507ad134c75b6a49c7a
#
_entry.id   d26882c82e318507ad134c75b6a49c7a
#
_cell.length_a   1.000
_cell.length_b   1.000
_cell.length_c   1.000
_cell.angle_alpha   90.00
_cell.angle_beta   90.00
_cell.angle_gamma   90.00
#
_symmetry.space_group_name_H-M   'P 1'
#
loop_
_entity.id
_entity.type
_entity.pdbx_description
1 polymer ?
#
loop_
_entity_poly.entity_id
_entity_poly.type
_entity_poly.pdbx_seq_one_letter_code
_entity_poly.pdbx_strand_id
1 'polypeptide(L)'
;MGEIRYGPSGLPEAPTLEEAFAALAADGYRACEFGFVSGFWLDYEAAPQLAEAADAADVALSVHAPLAAFMGHADRGKKFKMALGMLDHTAGLAQACGARLIVFHPGFLLGREREQTIADVVDQLGDLRERLEAKGRLVPFGVEVMGRVRDFGTIEDVLVIAAQVDFVRPVLDFAHMHATSDGAFLDADTFAAALAATDAVLEPGAPFHIHFSDIQYANRNETKHLPYGEGTLRAEPLRDALARFERPATVISESPDAASTQAIGAVLGASSASRSS
;
A
#
# COMPACT_ATOMS: atom_id res chain seq x y z
N MET A 1 16.26 -2.24 14.58
CA MET A 1 15.49 -2.42 13.34
C MET A 1 14.18 -3.09 13.69
N GLY A 2 13.06 -2.49 13.31
CA GLY A 2 11.74 -3.08 13.47
C GLY A 2 11.59 -4.37 12.64
N GLU A 3 10.57 -5.17 12.95
CA GLU A 3 10.21 -6.35 12.15
C GLU A 3 9.80 -5.92 10.73
N ILE A 4 10.29 -6.62 9.71
CA ILE A 4 9.84 -6.44 8.32
C ILE A 4 8.97 -7.64 7.94
N ARG A 5 7.69 -7.40 7.63
CA ARG A 5 6.81 -8.33 6.95
C ARG A 5 6.83 -8.01 5.47
N TYR A 6 7.17 -8.98 4.65
CA TYR A 6 7.34 -8.82 3.21
C TYR A 6 6.51 -9.83 2.44
N GLY A 7 6.01 -9.44 1.27
CA GLY A 7 5.32 -10.34 0.37
C GLY A 7 4.84 -9.68 -0.92
N PRO A 8 4.16 -10.43 -1.79
CA PRO A 8 3.72 -9.96 -3.10
C PRO A 8 2.45 -9.13 -3.05
N SER A 9 2.24 -8.35 -4.11
CA SER A 9 0.94 -7.88 -4.55
C SER A 9 0.26 -8.97 -5.36
N GLY A 10 -0.85 -9.51 -4.84
CA GLY A 10 -1.60 -10.62 -5.40
C GLY A 10 -1.36 -11.96 -4.71
N LEU A 11 -2.43 -12.75 -4.62
CA LEU A 11 -2.35 -14.13 -4.16
C LEU A 11 -1.77 -15.01 -5.26
N PRO A 12 -0.91 -16.00 -4.95
CA PRO A 12 -0.44 -16.96 -5.93
C PRO A 12 -1.60 -17.83 -6.42
N GLU A 13 -1.52 -18.27 -7.69
CA GLU A 13 -2.47 -19.22 -8.23
C GLU A 13 -2.32 -20.58 -7.52
N ALA A 14 -3.39 -21.06 -6.91
CA ALA A 14 -3.45 -22.35 -6.25
C ALA A 14 -4.88 -22.90 -6.28
N PRO A 15 -5.08 -24.21 -6.13
CA PRO A 15 -6.40 -24.83 -6.11
C PRO A 15 -7.28 -24.37 -4.95
N THR A 16 -6.68 -24.08 -3.80
CA THR A 16 -7.38 -23.60 -2.58
C THR A 16 -6.66 -22.40 -1.96
N LEU A 17 -7.36 -21.66 -1.08
CA LEU A 17 -6.76 -20.56 -0.32
C LEU A 17 -5.65 -21.06 0.62
N GLU A 18 -5.87 -22.19 1.27
CA GLU A 18 -4.88 -22.81 2.16
C GLU A 18 -3.57 -23.12 1.42
N GLU A 19 -3.66 -23.66 0.20
CA GLU A 19 -2.49 -23.93 -0.64
C GLU A 19 -1.81 -22.64 -1.09
N ALA A 20 -2.58 -21.59 -1.43
CA ALA A 20 -2.03 -20.29 -1.78
C ALA A 20 -1.23 -19.67 -0.62
N PHE A 21 -1.78 -19.68 0.58
CA PHE A 21 -1.09 -19.16 1.77
C PHE A 21 0.06 -20.06 2.24
N ALA A 22 -0.05 -21.38 2.09
CA ALA A 22 1.05 -22.30 2.35
C ALA A 22 2.23 -22.04 1.39
N ALA A 23 1.96 -21.71 0.11
CA ALA A 23 2.99 -21.31 -0.85
C ALA A 23 3.66 -20.00 -0.45
N LEU A 24 2.90 -18.97 -0.05
CA LEU A 24 3.47 -17.72 0.47
C LEU A 24 4.39 -17.97 1.67
N ALA A 25 3.94 -18.76 2.63
CA ALA A 25 4.72 -19.09 3.81
C ALA A 25 5.99 -19.91 3.49
N ALA A 26 5.91 -20.83 2.52
CA ALA A 26 7.05 -21.64 2.07
C ALA A 26 8.13 -20.76 1.40
N ASP A 27 7.72 -19.73 0.67
CA ASP A 27 8.63 -18.73 0.09
C ASP A 27 9.16 -17.73 1.12
N GLY A 28 8.73 -17.83 2.39
CA GLY A 28 9.15 -16.96 3.49
C GLY A 28 8.38 -15.63 3.56
N TYR A 29 7.34 -15.46 2.77
CA TYR A 29 6.50 -14.25 2.81
C TYR A 29 5.64 -14.21 4.08
N ARG A 30 5.50 -13.01 4.65
CA ARG A 30 4.73 -12.72 5.86
C ARG A 30 3.74 -11.59 5.66
N ALA A 31 3.59 -11.11 4.42
CA ALA A 31 2.58 -10.15 4.01
C ALA A 31 2.05 -10.52 2.63
N CYS A 32 0.85 -10.08 2.32
CA CYS A 32 0.28 -10.14 0.98
C CYS A 32 -0.75 -9.03 0.85
N GLU A 33 -0.69 -8.31 -0.25
CA GLU A 33 -1.75 -7.37 -0.62
C GLU A 33 -2.52 -7.92 -1.80
N PHE A 34 -3.84 -7.90 -1.75
CA PHE A 34 -4.65 -8.21 -2.91
C PHE A 34 -5.56 -7.03 -3.27
N GLY A 35 -5.90 -6.91 -4.54
CA GLY A 35 -6.58 -5.74 -5.05
C GLY A 35 -7.94 -6.03 -5.68
N PHE A 36 -8.79 -5.00 -5.65
CA PHE A 36 -10.07 -4.93 -6.37
C PHE A 36 -9.97 -4.05 -7.62
N VAL A 37 -8.78 -3.98 -8.23
CA VAL A 37 -8.47 -3.10 -9.38
C VAL A 37 -9.45 -3.30 -10.53
N SER A 38 -9.78 -4.56 -10.82
CA SER A 38 -10.71 -4.95 -11.90
C SER A 38 -12.14 -5.23 -11.41
N GLY A 39 -12.43 -4.96 -10.14
CA GLY A 39 -13.72 -5.20 -9.49
C GLY A 39 -13.64 -6.15 -8.31
N PHE A 40 -14.74 -6.27 -7.58
CA PHE A 40 -14.81 -7.12 -6.39
C PHE A 40 -14.94 -8.60 -6.80
N TRP A 41 -13.91 -9.39 -6.53
CA TRP A 41 -13.88 -10.84 -6.74
C TRP A 41 -14.09 -11.64 -5.46
N LEU A 42 -13.90 -11.00 -4.28
CA LEU A 42 -14.14 -11.58 -2.96
C LEU A 42 -15.54 -11.18 -2.49
N ASP A 43 -16.25 -12.09 -1.86
CA ASP A 43 -17.54 -11.84 -1.21
C ASP A 43 -17.46 -12.09 0.30
N TYR A 44 -18.55 -11.78 1.01
CA TYR A 44 -18.65 -11.93 2.46
C TYR A 44 -18.71 -13.39 2.94
N GLU A 45 -18.99 -14.34 2.05
CA GLU A 45 -19.02 -15.78 2.37
C GLU A 45 -17.60 -16.36 2.34
N ALA A 46 -16.79 -15.96 1.35
CA ALA A 46 -15.41 -16.40 1.19
C ALA A 46 -14.40 -15.63 2.07
N ALA A 47 -14.69 -14.38 2.45
CA ALA A 47 -13.75 -13.54 3.19
C ALA A 47 -13.27 -14.14 4.54
N PRO A 48 -14.11 -14.78 5.37
CA PRO A 48 -13.63 -15.44 6.60
C PRO A 48 -12.66 -16.60 6.34
N GLN A 49 -12.85 -17.37 5.26
CA GLN A 49 -11.95 -18.46 4.89
C GLN A 49 -10.56 -17.93 4.51
N LEU A 50 -10.53 -16.78 3.83
CA LEU A 50 -9.29 -16.09 3.50
C LEU A 50 -8.57 -15.61 4.76
N ALA A 51 -9.31 -15.09 5.76
CA ALA A 51 -8.75 -14.72 7.06
C ALA A 51 -8.14 -15.92 7.77
N GLU A 52 -8.86 -17.03 7.85
CA GLU A 52 -8.39 -18.27 8.52
C GLU A 52 -7.10 -18.82 7.86
N ALA A 53 -7.05 -18.85 6.52
CA ALA A 53 -5.87 -19.32 5.79
C ALA A 53 -4.67 -18.38 5.98
N ALA A 54 -4.88 -17.08 5.99
CA ALA A 54 -3.83 -16.08 6.23
C ALA A 54 -3.27 -16.17 7.66
N ASP A 55 -4.14 -16.28 8.65
CA ASP A 55 -3.75 -16.41 10.07
C ASP A 55 -2.97 -17.71 10.31
N ALA A 56 -3.42 -18.83 9.74
CA ALA A 56 -2.74 -20.11 9.84
C ALA A 56 -1.32 -20.09 9.25
N ALA A 57 -1.09 -19.26 8.23
CA ALA A 57 0.20 -19.09 7.56
C ALA A 57 1.06 -17.96 8.16
N ASP A 58 0.57 -17.21 9.16
CA ASP A 58 1.17 -15.96 9.69
C ASP A 58 1.46 -14.92 8.59
N VAL A 59 0.51 -14.73 7.68
CA VAL A 59 0.58 -13.74 6.59
C VAL A 59 -0.33 -12.55 6.92
N ALA A 60 0.24 -11.36 7.07
CA ALA A 60 -0.52 -10.12 7.24
C ALA A 60 -1.16 -9.71 5.91
N LEU A 61 -2.46 -9.43 5.92
CA LEU A 61 -3.20 -8.99 4.74
C LEU A 61 -3.34 -7.47 4.69
N SER A 62 -3.22 -6.91 3.49
CA SER A 62 -3.74 -5.61 3.11
C SER A 62 -4.58 -5.74 1.83
N VAL A 63 -5.43 -4.74 1.60
CA VAL A 63 -6.36 -4.73 0.47
C VAL A 63 -6.18 -3.43 -0.30
N HIS A 64 -5.93 -3.53 -1.60
CA HIS A 64 -5.97 -2.36 -2.48
C HIS A 64 -7.40 -2.12 -2.99
N ALA A 65 -7.96 -0.95 -2.72
CA ALA A 65 -9.29 -0.55 -3.17
C ALA A 65 -9.33 -0.40 -4.71
N PRO A 66 -10.54 -0.43 -5.32
CA PRO A 66 -10.68 -0.15 -6.75
C PRO A 66 -10.06 1.21 -7.12
N LEU A 67 -9.32 1.30 -8.24
CA LEU A 67 -8.67 2.54 -8.69
C LEU A 67 -9.64 3.71 -8.88
N ALA A 68 -10.91 3.42 -9.18
CA ALA A 68 -11.96 4.43 -9.29
C ALA A 68 -12.50 4.92 -7.94
N ALA A 69 -12.09 4.30 -6.83
CA ALA A 69 -12.56 4.61 -5.47
C ALA A 69 -11.68 5.65 -4.80
N PHE A 70 -11.49 6.81 -5.43
CA PHE A 70 -10.71 7.92 -4.88
C PHE A 70 -11.61 9.02 -4.30
N MET A 71 -11.05 9.86 -3.43
CA MET A 71 -11.69 11.01 -2.81
C MET A 71 -11.22 12.33 -3.45
N GLY A 72 -11.67 13.47 -2.97
CA GLY A 72 -11.32 14.78 -3.52
C GLY A 72 -12.14 15.16 -4.75
N HIS A 73 -13.37 14.69 -4.85
CA HIS A 73 -14.30 15.13 -5.89
C HIS A 73 -14.73 16.59 -5.66
N ALA A 74 -14.90 17.36 -6.74
CA ALA A 74 -15.33 18.76 -6.66
C ALA A 74 -16.76 18.95 -6.09
N ASP A 75 -17.57 17.90 -6.14
CA ASP A 75 -18.91 17.89 -5.57
C ASP A 75 -19.26 16.50 -4.98
N ARG A 76 -20.35 16.44 -4.22
CA ARG A 76 -20.89 15.19 -3.68
C ARG A 76 -21.88 14.52 -4.64
N GLY A 77 -21.62 14.60 -5.93
CA GLY A 77 -22.41 14.05 -7.01
C GLY A 77 -22.29 12.52 -7.14
N LYS A 78 -22.66 12.02 -8.34
CA LYS A 78 -22.70 10.57 -8.61
C LYS A 78 -21.34 9.89 -8.44
N LYS A 79 -20.25 10.52 -8.88
CA LYS A 79 -18.88 9.95 -8.81
C LYS A 79 -18.41 9.79 -7.37
N PHE A 80 -18.59 10.84 -6.55
CA PHE A 80 -18.31 10.79 -5.11
C PHE A 80 -19.11 9.67 -4.42
N LYS A 81 -20.43 9.62 -4.63
CA LYS A 81 -21.30 8.59 -4.02
C LYS A 81 -20.88 7.17 -4.42
N MET A 82 -20.41 6.98 -5.64
CA MET A 82 -19.89 5.71 -6.13
C MET A 82 -18.58 5.36 -5.44
N ALA A 83 -17.61 6.28 -5.38
CA ALA A 83 -16.34 6.09 -4.69
C ALA A 83 -16.55 5.78 -3.18
N LEU A 84 -17.40 6.56 -2.51
CA LEU A 84 -17.79 6.32 -1.11
C LEU A 84 -18.39 4.93 -0.91
N GLY A 85 -19.26 4.48 -1.83
CA GLY A 85 -19.85 3.13 -1.81
C GLY A 85 -18.81 2.02 -2.02
N MET A 86 -17.84 2.23 -2.91
CA MET A 86 -16.74 1.28 -3.16
C MET A 86 -15.82 1.17 -1.94
N LEU A 87 -15.39 2.28 -1.34
CA LEU A 87 -14.53 2.27 -0.14
C LEU A 87 -15.25 1.65 1.07
N ASP A 88 -16.54 1.94 1.27
CA ASP A 88 -17.35 1.31 2.31
C ASP A 88 -17.46 -0.21 2.10
N HIS A 89 -17.66 -0.67 0.85
CA HIS A 89 -17.71 -2.10 0.54
C HIS A 89 -16.36 -2.77 0.73
N THR A 90 -15.28 -2.13 0.28
CA THR A 90 -13.90 -2.58 0.54
C THR A 90 -13.64 -2.73 2.03
N ALA A 91 -14.06 -1.76 2.86
CA ALA A 91 -13.89 -1.82 4.31
C ALA A 91 -14.63 -3.01 4.94
N GLY A 92 -15.83 -3.31 4.44
CA GLY A 92 -16.58 -4.48 4.90
C GLY A 92 -15.88 -5.79 4.59
N LEU A 93 -15.36 -5.94 3.37
CA LEU A 93 -14.60 -7.13 2.94
C LEU A 93 -13.24 -7.22 3.67
N ALA A 94 -12.51 -6.11 3.77
CA ALA A 94 -11.25 -6.03 4.48
C ALA A 94 -11.40 -6.47 5.95
N GLN A 95 -12.44 -6.01 6.65
CA GLN A 95 -12.72 -6.46 8.01
C GLN A 95 -13.09 -7.94 8.07
N ALA A 96 -13.89 -8.44 7.14
CA ALA A 96 -14.30 -9.83 7.11
C ALA A 96 -13.12 -10.79 6.82
N CYS A 97 -12.13 -10.37 6.04
CA CYS A 97 -10.92 -11.16 5.76
C CYS A 97 -9.74 -10.86 6.68
N GLY A 98 -9.91 -10.04 7.73
CA GLY A 98 -8.85 -9.73 8.68
C GLY A 98 -7.71 -8.86 8.14
N ALA A 99 -7.95 -8.11 7.06
CA ALA A 99 -6.95 -7.19 6.51
C ALA A 99 -6.63 -6.05 7.49
N ARG A 100 -5.36 -5.65 7.54
CA ARG A 100 -4.83 -4.67 8.49
C ARG A 100 -4.82 -3.24 7.96
N LEU A 101 -4.93 -3.08 6.64
CA LEU A 101 -4.93 -1.80 5.95
C LEU A 101 -5.72 -1.90 4.64
N ILE A 102 -6.37 -0.80 4.24
CA ILE A 102 -7.00 -0.64 2.94
C ILE A 102 -6.25 0.46 2.20
N VAL A 103 -5.49 0.12 1.17
CA VAL A 103 -4.79 1.10 0.33
C VAL A 103 -5.76 1.70 -0.68
N PHE A 104 -5.68 3.01 -0.88
CA PHE A 104 -6.44 3.72 -1.89
C PHE A 104 -5.66 4.89 -2.48
N HIS A 105 -5.97 5.26 -3.72
CA HIS A 105 -5.39 6.42 -4.37
C HIS A 105 -6.09 7.70 -3.96
N PRO A 106 -5.37 8.82 -3.72
CA PRO A 106 -5.96 10.09 -3.31
C PRO A 106 -6.73 10.80 -4.43
N GLY A 107 -6.51 10.43 -5.69
CA GLY A 107 -7.23 10.94 -6.84
C GLY A 107 -6.46 11.92 -7.74
N PHE A 108 -7.13 12.97 -8.20
CA PHE A 108 -6.61 13.85 -9.25
C PHE A 108 -6.94 15.32 -8.97
N LEU A 109 -6.04 16.21 -9.37
CA LEU A 109 -6.30 17.68 -9.28
C LEU A 109 -7.45 18.11 -10.19
N LEU A 110 -7.55 17.56 -11.40
CA LEU A 110 -8.58 17.90 -12.40
C LEU A 110 -8.69 19.43 -12.67
N GLY A 111 -7.55 20.10 -12.67
CA GLY A 111 -7.47 21.56 -12.90
C GLY A 111 -7.83 22.43 -11.69
N ARG A 112 -7.97 21.82 -10.50
CA ARG A 112 -8.19 22.55 -9.24
C ARG A 112 -6.88 22.86 -8.54
N GLU A 113 -6.94 23.83 -7.62
CA GLU A 113 -5.82 24.13 -6.73
C GLU A 113 -5.56 22.97 -5.77
N ARG A 114 -4.28 22.75 -5.45
CA ARG A 114 -3.84 21.61 -4.62
C ARG A 114 -4.43 21.68 -3.21
N GLU A 115 -4.35 22.82 -2.58
CA GLU A 115 -4.87 23.06 -1.22
C GLU A 115 -6.38 22.81 -1.14
N GLN A 116 -7.14 23.23 -2.14
CA GLN A 116 -8.57 22.96 -2.20
C GLN A 116 -8.83 21.46 -2.38
N THR A 117 -8.02 20.76 -3.19
CA THR A 117 -8.17 19.32 -3.39
C THR A 117 -7.87 18.54 -2.09
N ILE A 118 -6.85 18.95 -1.33
CA ILE A 118 -6.56 18.38 -0.01
C ILE A 118 -7.75 18.57 0.92
N ALA A 119 -8.30 19.78 1.00
CA ALA A 119 -9.45 20.08 1.84
C ALA A 119 -10.68 19.22 1.46
N ASP A 120 -10.92 19.05 0.15
CA ASP A 120 -12.01 18.22 -0.35
C ASP A 120 -11.79 16.72 0.00
N VAL A 121 -10.55 16.21 -0.09
CA VAL A 121 -10.21 14.84 0.33
C VAL A 121 -10.47 14.62 1.82
N VAL A 122 -9.96 15.52 2.66
CA VAL A 122 -10.11 15.44 4.13
C VAL A 122 -11.59 15.47 4.53
N ASP A 123 -12.36 16.39 3.95
CA ASP A 123 -13.80 16.55 4.22
C ASP A 123 -14.59 15.31 3.77
N GLN A 124 -14.29 14.76 2.59
CA GLN A 124 -14.94 13.55 2.07
C GLN A 124 -14.51 12.27 2.78
N LEU A 125 -13.31 12.22 3.34
CA LEU A 125 -12.89 11.15 4.25
C LEU A 125 -13.67 11.23 5.58
N GLY A 126 -14.08 12.40 6.02
CA GLY A 126 -15.03 12.57 7.11
C GLY A 126 -16.37 11.89 6.85
N ASP A 127 -16.97 12.09 5.66
CA ASP A 127 -18.20 11.39 5.25
C ASP A 127 -18.01 9.85 5.23
N LEU A 128 -16.84 9.38 4.77
CA LEU A 128 -16.49 7.96 4.80
C LEU A 128 -16.41 7.44 6.24
N ARG A 129 -15.71 8.15 7.13
CA ARG A 129 -15.58 7.80 8.55
C ARG A 129 -16.93 7.60 9.22
N GLU A 130 -17.83 8.59 9.12
CA GLU A 130 -19.17 8.50 9.69
C GLU A 130 -19.92 7.24 9.22
N ARG A 131 -19.79 6.93 7.93
CA ARG A 131 -20.42 5.74 7.34
C ARG A 131 -19.80 4.43 7.82
N LEU A 132 -18.48 4.38 8.02
CA LEU A 132 -17.77 3.21 8.52
C LEU A 132 -18.09 2.96 10.00
N GLU A 133 -18.07 4.00 10.83
CA GLU A 133 -18.41 3.94 12.25
C GLU A 133 -19.84 3.45 12.46
N ALA A 134 -20.81 3.95 11.70
CA ALA A 134 -22.19 3.51 11.75
C ALA A 134 -22.39 2.01 11.44
N LYS A 135 -21.40 1.37 10.78
CA LYS A 135 -21.40 -0.05 10.42
C LYS A 135 -20.40 -0.89 11.21
N GLY A 136 -19.66 -0.28 12.13
CA GLY A 136 -18.60 -0.95 12.90
C GLY A 136 -17.42 -1.44 12.04
N ARG A 137 -17.11 -0.77 10.95
CA ARG A 137 -16.00 -1.10 10.04
C ARG A 137 -14.78 -0.26 10.40
N LEU A 138 -13.83 -0.85 11.12
CA LEU A 138 -12.74 -0.11 11.77
C LEU A 138 -11.34 -0.39 11.18
N VAL A 139 -11.25 -0.97 9.98
CA VAL A 139 -9.96 -1.18 9.32
C VAL A 139 -9.38 0.16 8.87
N PRO A 140 -8.11 0.49 9.20
CA PRO A 140 -7.48 1.73 8.76
C PRO A 140 -7.35 1.82 7.24
N PHE A 141 -7.37 3.04 6.72
CA PHE A 141 -7.11 3.32 5.32
C PHE A 141 -5.67 3.81 5.12
N GLY A 142 -5.08 3.47 3.99
CA GLY A 142 -3.77 3.92 3.56
C GLY A 142 -3.89 4.78 2.30
N VAL A 143 -3.50 6.05 2.38
CA VAL A 143 -3.44 6.93 1.20
C VAL A 143 -2.07 6.80 0.55
N GLU A 144 -2.06 6.42 -0.74
CA GLU A 144 -0.84 6.06 -1.45
C GLU A 144 -0.21 7.26 -2.18
N VAL A 145 1.14 7.31 -2.16
CA VAL A 145 1.92 8.26 -2.97
C VAL A 145 1.86 7.88 -4.45
N MET A 146 1.53 8.83 -5.32
CA MET A 146 1.29 8.62 -6.74
C MET A 146 2.54 8.77 -7.61
N GLY A 147 2.60 7.97 -8.69
CA GLY A 147 3.75 7.85 -9.59
C GLY A 147 3.81 8.83 -10.76
N ARG A 148 2.93 9.83 -10.83
CA ARG A 148 2.88 10.80 -11.94
C ARG A 148 2.73 12.22 -11.43
N VAL A 149 3.58 13.12 -11.93
CA VAL A 149 3.57 14.54 -11.49
C VAL A 149 2.28 15.30 -11.80
N ARG A 150 1.47 14.80 -12.74
CA ARG A 150 0.15 15.34 -13.06
C ARG A 150 -0.97 14.86 -12.13
N ASP A 151 -0.73 13.77 -11.41
CA ASP A 151 -1.69 13.21 -10.48
C ASP A 151 -1.61 13.97 -9.14
N PHE A 152 -2.61 13.81 -8.30
CA PHE A 152 -2.62 14.31 -6.94
C PHE A 152 -2.14 13.19 -6.01
N GLY A 153 -1.30 13.51 -5.03
CA GLY A 153 -0.77 12.54 -4.07
C GLY A 153 0.76 12.48 -4.07
N THR A 154 1.45 13.62 -4.01
CA THR A 154 2.86 13.64 -3.63
C THR A 154 3.01 13.20 -2.17
N ILE A 155 4.22 12.90 -1.73
CA ILE A 155 4.45 12.53 -0.32
C ILE A 155 3.95 13.64 0.63
N GLU A 156 4.14 14.91 0.28
CA GLU A 156 3.66 16.04 1.07
C GLU A 156 2.14 16.06 1.17
N ASP A 157 1.41 15.79 0.06
CA ASP A 157 -0.06 15.70 0.07
C ASP A 157 -0.55 14.57 0.99
N VAL A 158 0.07 13.40 0.84
CA VAL A 158 -0.27 12.21 1.61
C VAL A 158 -0.04 12.41 3.10
N LEU A 159 1.08 13.02 3.48
CA LEU A 159 1.40 13.34 4.87
C LEU A 159 0.42 14.37 5.46
N VAL A 160 0.06 15.40 4.68
CA VAL A 160 -0.92 16.41 5.12
C VAL A 160 -2.31 15.82 5.31
N ILE A 161 -2.74 14.91 4.45
CA ILE A 161 -4.03 14.19 4.59
C ILE A 161 -3.99 13.30 5.84
N ALA A 162 -2.95 12.47 5.99
CA ALA A 162 -2.83 11.55 7.12
C ALA A 162 -2.74 12.27 8.48
N ALA A 163 -2.08 13.44 8.53
CA ALA A 163 -2.01 14.24 9.75
C ALA A 163 -3.36 14.85 10.17
N GLN A 164 -4.34 14.94 9.27
CA GLN A 164 -5.67 15.53 9.52
C GLN A 164 -6.77 14.47 9.72
N VAL A 165 -6.53 13.21 9.34
CA VAL A 165 -7.55 12.16 9.33
C VAL A 165 -7.02 10.94 10.07
N ASP A 166 -7.40 10.76 11.32
CA ASP A 166 -6.85 9.80 12.28
C ASP A 166 -7.00 8.30 11.95
N PHE A 167 -7.89 7.92 11.01
CA PHE A 167 -8.00 6.55 10.52
C PHE A 167 -7.26 6.33 9.19
N VAL A 168 -6.53 7.35 8.70
CA VAL A 168 -5.77 7.30 7.45
C VAL A 168 -4.27 7.33 7.74
N ARG A 169 -3.51 6.45 7.09
CA ARG A 169 -2.06 6.32 7.20
C ARG A 169 -1.40 6.61 5.85
N PRO A 170 -0.17 7.12 5.82
CA PRO A 170 0.60 7.20 4.59
C PRO A 170 0.98 5.80 4.08
N VAL A 171 0.90 5.61 2.77
CA VAL A 171 1.49 4.46 2.06
C VAL A 171 2.58 5.00 1.13
N LEU A 172 3.81 4.54 1.35
CA LEU A 172 4.98 4.97 0.58
C LEU A 172 5.19 4.01 -0.60
N ASP A 173 4.84 4.42 -1.80
CA ASP A 173 5.31 3.73 -2.99
C ASP A 173 6.64 4.33 -3.45
N PHE A 174 7.73 3.61 -3.19
CA PHE A 174 9.06 4.09 -3.55
C PHE A 174 9.36 4.02 -5.04
N ALA A 175 8.68 3.17 -5.80
CA ALA A 175 8.76 3.17 -7.26
C ALA A 175 8.13 4.45 -7.82
N HIS A 176 6.96 4.83 -7.33
CA HIS A 176 6.29 6.08 -7.67
C HIS A 176 7.12 7.32 -7.28
N MET A 177 7.67 7.33 -6.07
CA MET A 177 8.52 8.42 -5.58
C MET A 177 9.80 8.54 -6.41
N HIS A 178 10.43 7.40 -6.77
CA HIS A 178 11.60 7.37 -7.63
C HIS A 178 11.28 7.94 -9.02
N ALA A 179 10.15 7.56 -9.62
CA ALA A 179 9.72 8.07 -10.90
C ALA A 179 9.46 9.59 -10.88
N THR A 180 8.72 10.08 -9.88
CA THR A 180 8.33 11.51 -9.79
C THR A 180 9.49 12.43 -9.41
N SER A 181 10.53 11.91 -8.76
CA SER A 181 11.76 12.62 -8.42
C SER A 181 12.87 12.52 -9.48
N ASP A 182 12.56 11.94 -10.66
CA ASP A 182 13.53 11.70 -11.73
C ASP A 182 14.69 10.82 -11.31
N GLY A 183 14.40 9.78 -10.51
CA GLY A 183 15.39 8.77 -10.11
C GLY A 183 16.19 9.11 -8.84
N ALA A 184 15.66 9.91 -7.91
CA ALA A 184 16.41 10.35 -6.75
C ALA A 184 16.64 9.29 -5.66
N PHE A 185 15.85 8.21 -5.61
CA PHE A 185 15.96 7.19 -4.55
C PHE A 185 17.08 6.19 -4.83
N LEU A 186 18.32 6.63 -4.64
CA LEU A 186 19.53 5.84 -4.91
C LEU A 186 20.36 5.50 -3.66
N ASP A 187 20.14 6.20 -2.55
CA ASP A 187 20.89 6.05 -1.31
C ASP A 187 19.97 5.98 -0.08
N ALA A 188 20.49 5.43 1.01
CA ALA A 188 19.75 5.23 2.25
C ALA A 188 19.30 6.53 2.92
N ASP A 189 19.96 7.65 2.69
CA ASP A 189 19.59 8.93 3.31
C ASP A 189 18.31 9.48 2.69
N THR A 190 18.15 9.34 1.37
CA THR A 190 16.92 9.73 0.64
C THR A 190 15.71 8.92 1.11
N PHE A 191 15.84 7.58 1.24
CA PHE A 191 14.80 6.74 1.81
C PHE A 191 14.50 7.08 3.27
N ALA A 192 15.54 7.27 4.09
CA ALA A 192 15.38 7.59 5.51
C ALA A 192 14.69 8.94 5.73
N ALA A 193 14.89 9.93 4.87
CA ALA A 193 14.18 11.21 4.96
C ALA A 193 12.66 11.04 4.75
N ALA A 194 12.23 10.24 3.76
CA ALA A 194 10.83 9.92 3.53
C ALA A 194 10.22 9.13 4.69
N LEU A 195 10.94 8.11 5.20
CA LEU A 195 10.53 7.33 6.35
C LEU A 195 10.39 8.19 7.62
N ALA A 196 11.33 9.10 7.87
CA ALA A 196 11.28 10.00 9.03
C ALA A 196 10.08 10.96 8.97
N ALA A 197 9.77 11.51 7.80
CA ALA A 197 8.59 12.35 7.60
C ALA A 197 7.29 11.55 7.84
N THR A 198 7.26 10.30 7.42
CA THR A 198 6.13 9.38 7.63
C THR A 198 6.01 8.97 9.10
N ASP A 199 7.12 8.67 9.77
CA ASP A 199 7.17 8.31 11.20
C ASP A 199 6.57 9.39 12.10
N ALA A 200 6.76 10.65 11.72
CA ALA A 200 6.25 11.81 12.47
C ALA A 200 4.71 11.94 12.46
N VAL A 201 4.01 11.33 11.50
CA VAL A 201 2.55 11.40 11.38
C VAL A 201 1.85 10.08 11.71
N LEU A 202 2.57 8.95 11.74
CA LEU A 202 2.00 7.66 12.09
C LEU A 202 1.78 7.55 13.60
N GLU A 203 0.63 6.99 13.98
CA GLU A 203 0.35 6.68 15.38
C GLU A 203 1.38 5.66 15.95
N PRO A 204 1.61 5.67 17.27
CA PRO A 204 2.51 4.72 17.92
C PRO A 204 2.14 3.27 17.63
N GLY A 205 3.11 2.48 17.19
CA GLY A 205 2.95 1.04 16.92
C GLY A 205 2.40 0.70 15.54
N ALA A 206 1.89 1.66 14.77
CA ALA A 206 1.53 1.40 13.37
C ALA A 206 2.80 1.12 12.53
N PRO A 207 2.80 0.10 11.67
CA PRO A 207 3.93 -0.15 10.78
C PRO A 207 4.00 0.90 9.67
N PHE A 208 5.20 1.11 9.12
CA PHE A 208 5.29 1.64 7.77
C PHE A 208 4.59 0.69 6.80
N HIS A 209 3.81 1.22 5.87
CA HIS A 209 3.28 0.46 4.74
C HIS A 209 3.95 0.95 3.47
N ILE A 210 4.60 0.04 2.75
CA ILE A 210 5.51 0.37 1.66
C ILE A 210 5.18 -0.51 0.46
N HIS A 211 4.99 0.11 -0.70
CA HIS A 211 5.05 -0.56 -1.99
C HIS A 211 6.44 -0.40 -2.58
N PHE A 212 6.96 -1.46 -3.19
CA PHE A 212 8.29 -1.46 -3.77
C PHE A 212 8.38 -2.37 -5.00
N SER A 213 8.90 -1.81 -6.08
CA SER A 213 9.31 -2.53 -7.28
C SER A 213 10.36 -1.72 -8.03
N ASP A 214 11.08 -2.31 -8.96
CA ASP A 214 11.82 -1.51 -9.94
C ASP A 214 10.84 -0.88 -10.94
N ILE A 215 11.20 0.26 -11.55
CA ILE A 215 10.25 1.09 -12.28
C ILE A 215 10.86 1.69 -13.55
N GLN A 216 10.08 1.72 -14.60
CA GLN A 216 10.34 2.54 -15.78
C GLN A 216 9.52 3.82 -15.70
N TYR A 217 10.15 4.94 -15.99
CA TYR A 217 9.47 6.24 -16.00
C TYR A 217 9.99 7.11 -17.17
N ALA A 218 9.21 8.11 -17.55
CA ALA A 218 9.59 9.12 -18.52
C ALA A 218 9.00 10.47 -18.12
N ASN A 219 9.81 11.52 -18.18
CA ASN A 219 9.38 12.87 -17.83
C ASN A 219 8.73 12.93 -16.44
N ARG A 220 9.32 12.24 -15.46
CA ARG A 220 8.83 12.14 -14.08
C ARG A 220 7.43 11.53 -13.93
N ASN A 221 7.08 10.63 -14.85
CA ASN A 221 5.85 9.87 -14.78
C ASN A 221 6.16 8.38 -14.96
N GLU A 222 5.65 7.57 -14.08
CA GLU A 222 5.72 6.12 -14.20
C GLU A 222 5.12 5.64 -15.52
N THR A 223 5.68 4.58 -16.06
CA THR A 223 5.14 3.92 -17.26
C THR A 223 4.81 2.46 -17.01
N LYS A 224 5.65 1.74 -16.28
CA LYS A 224 5.41 0.35 -15.87
C LYS A 224 6.37 -0.09 -14.77
N HIS A 225 5.96 -1.04 -13.94
CA HIS A 225 6.84 -1.79 -13.07
C HIS A 225 7.75 -2.72 -13.88
N LEU A 226 9.03 -2.81 -13.48
CA LEU A 226 10.03 -3.61 -14.15
C LEU A 226 10.42 -4.85 -13.31
N PRO A 227 10.91 -5.90 -13.94
CA PRO A 227 11.69 -6.91 -13.24
C PRO A 227 12.84 -6.28 -12.46
N TYR A 228 13.06 -6.75 -11.24
CA TYR A 228 14.07 -6.18 -10.35
C TYR A 228 15.47 -6.28 -10.97
N GLY A 229 16.13 -5.14 -11.11
CA GLY A 229 17.45 -5.01 -11.72
C GLY A 229 17.43 -4.45 -13.15
N GLU A 230 16.28 -4.31 -13.78
CA GLU A 230 16.17 -3.72 -15.14
C GLU A 230 16.12 -2.18 -15.14
N GLY A 231 15.66 -1.56 -14.05
CA GLY A 231 15.70 -0.11 -13.84
C GLY A 231 16.86 0.30 -12.91
N THR A 232 16.66 1.36 -12.13
CA THR A 232 17.69 1.93 -11.25
C THR A 232 17.34 1.86 -9.76
N LEU A 233 16.09 1.55 -9.39
CA LEU A 233 15.69 1.46 -7.99
C LEU A 233 16.20 0.15 -7.38
N ARG A 234 16.83 0.23 -6.19
CA ARG A 234 17.43 -0.91 -5.50
C ARG A 234 16.92 -1.02 -4.08
N ALA A 235 16.78 -2.27 -3.60
CA ALA A 235 16.25 -2.55 -2.27
C ALA A 235 17.28 -2.40 -1.14
N GLU A 236 18.59 -2.44 -1.45
CA GLU A 236 19.65 -2.28 -0.46
C GLU A 236 19.59 -0.92 0.26
N PRO A 237 19.42 0.23 -0.42
CA PRO A 237 19.24 1.51 0.24
C PRO A 237 17.98 1.56 1.14
N LEU A 238 16.88 0.94 0.72
CA LEU A 238 15.66 0.84 1.54
C LEU A 238 15.92 0.01 2.81
N ARG A 239 16.58 -1.16 2.70
CA ARG A 239 16.98 -1.98 3.86
C ARG A 239 17.81 -1.16 4.84
N ASP A 240 18.83 -0.46 4.34
CA ASP A 240 19.75 0.32 5.18
C ASP A 240 19.06 1.53 5.83
N ALA A 241 18.07 2.10 5.16
CA ALA A 241 17.21 3.14 5.73
C ALA A 241 16.29 2.59 6.82
N LEU A 242 15.58 1.48 6.57
CA LEU A 242 14.71 0.83 7.55
C LEU A 242 15.45 0.39 8.81
N ALA A 243 16.73 0.02 8.68
CA ALA A 243 17.57 -0.34 9.83
C ALA A 243 17.78 0.81 10.83
N ARG A 244 17.50 2.05 10.46
CA ARG A 244 17.61 3.25 11.33
C ARG A 244 16.36 3.46 12.20
N PHE A 245 15.30 2.70 11.97
CA PHE A 245 14.03 2.82 12.69
C PHE A 245 13.70 1.56 13.50
N GLU A 246 13.08 1.74 14.66
CA GLU A 246 12.54 0.65 15.48
C GLU A 246 11.10 0.29 15.06
N ARG A 247 10.46 1.15 14.28
CA ARG A 247 9.11 0.95 13.76
C ARG A 247 9.08 -0.27 12.82
N PRO A 248 8.10 -1.19 12.98
CA PRO A 248 7.93 -2.29 12.05
C PRO A 248 7.51 -1.79 10.66
N ALA A 249 7.74 -2.61 9.64
CA ALA A 249 7.34 -2.30 8.27
C ALA A 249 6.62 -3.49 7.62
N THR A 250 5.58 -3.18 6.85
CA THR A 250 4.99 -4.09 5.85
C THR A 250 5.44 -3.61 4.49
N VAL A 251 6.15 -4.45 3.75
CA VAL A 251 6.64 -4.13 2.40
C VAL A 251 5.98 -5.07 1.39
N ILE A 252 5.26 -4.50 0.45
CA ILE A 252 4.57 -5.22 -0.62
C ILE A 252 5.34 -5.04 -1.92
N SER A 253 5.70 -6.15 -2.53
CA SER A 253 6.32 -6.14 -3.86
C SER A 253 5.25 -6.02 -4.93
N GLU A 254 5.36 -4.98 -5.75
CA GLU A 254 4.56 -4.80 -6.96
C GLU A 254 5.34 -5.18 -8.23
N SER A 255 6.36 -6.02 -8.07
CA SER A 255 7.14 -6.54 -9.19
C SER A 255 6.28 -7.41 -10.10
N PRO A 256 6.53 -7.38 -11.43
CA PRO A 256 5.72 -8.10 -12.41
C PRO A 256 5.92 -9.62 -12.38
N ASP A 257 6.90 -10.13 -11.64
CA ASP A 257 7.25 -11.55 -11.60
C ASP A 257 7.74 -12.01 -10.20
N ALA A 258 7.60 -13.30 -9.95
CA ALA A 258 7.96 -13.93 -8.68
C ALA A 258 9.48 -13.88 -8.40
N ALA A 259 10.33 -13.96 -9.43
CA ALA A 259 11.78 -13.94 -9.25
C ALA A 259 12.24 -12.58 -8.71
N SER A 260 11.67 -11.49 -9.22
CA SER A 260 11.88 -10.13 -8.72
C SER A 260 11.42 -9.97 -7.27
N THR A 261 10.23 -10.49 -6.95
CA THR A 261 9.71 -10.49 -5.57
C THR A 261 10.65 -11.25 -4.63
N GLN A 262 11.14 -12.43 -5.02
CA GLN A 262 12.10 -13.19 -4.21
C GLN A 262 13.43 -12.46 -4.03
N ALA A 263 13.96 -11.84 -5.10
CA ALA A 263 15.22 -11.09 -5.05
C ALA A 263 15.14 -9.89 -4.10
N ILE A 264 14.07 -9.10 -4.14
CA ILE A 264 13.82 -8.00 -3.22
C ILE A 264 13.71 -8.51 -1.78
N GLY A 265 12.94 -9.57 -1.54
CA GLY A 265 12.77 -10.18 -0.22
C GLY A 265 14.09 -10.67 0.38
N ALA A 266 14.96 -11.27 -0.44
CA ALA A 266 16.30 -11.68 -0.02
C ALA A 266 17.16 -10.50 0.43
N VAL A 267 17.12 -9.38 -0.29
CA VAL A 267 17.85 -8.15 0.08
C VAL A 267 17.33 -7.58 1.40
N LEU A 268 16.01 -7.54 1.59
CA LEU A 268 15.38 -7.02 2.81
C LEU A 268 15.57 -7.94 4.03
N GLY A 269 16.12 -9.15 3.85
CA GLY A 269 16.29 -10.13 4.93
C GLY A 269 14.97 -10.81 5.34
N ALA A 270 13.95 -10.73 4.50
CA ALA A 270 12.59 -11.21 4.75
C ALA A 270 12.29 -12.59 4.09
N SER A 271 13.28 -13.23 3.42
CA SER A 271 13.11 -14.54 2.80
C SER A 271 13.75 -15.67 3.63
N SER A 272 13.20 -16.87 3.56
CA SER A 272 13.59 -18.06 4.33
C SER A 272 14.98 -18.64 3.99
N ALA A 273 15.74 -18.06 3.10
CA ALA A 273 17.00 -18.59 2.58
C ALA A 273 18.19 -18.60 3.57
N SER A 274 18.00 -18.23 4.85
CA SER A 274 19.11 -18.16 5.83
C SER A 274 18.86 -18.81 7.18
N ARG A 275 17.97 -19.82 7.28
CA ARG A 275 17.88 -20.66 8.50
C ARG A 275 18.26 -22.11 8.21
N SER A 276 19.48 -22.31 7.71
CA SER A 276 20.14 -23.62 7.74
C SER A 276 21.55 -23.42 8.29
N SER A 277 21.67 -23.55 9.60
CA SER A 277 22.89 -23.97 10.29
C SER A 277 22.55 -24.41 11.70
#